data_53d87610b23ccfbcc33fe3f60494d528
#
_entry.id   53d87610b23ccfbcc33fe3f60494d528
#
_cell.length_a   1.000
_cell.length_b   1.000
_cell.length_c   1.000
_cell.angle_alpha   90.00
_cell.angle_beta   90.00
_cell.angle_gamma   90.00
#
_symmetry.space_group_name_H-M   'P 1'
#
loop_
_entity.id
_entity.type
_entity.pdbx_description
1 polymer ?
#
loop_
_entity_poly.entity_id
_entity_poly.type
_entity_poly.pdbx_seq_one_letter_code
_entity_poly.pdbx_strand_id
1 'polypeptide(L)'
;MRSAYGAKENGIGQHPATIVVDVANVMGSRPDGWWRDRAGAAERLHAQIAALAASGHPILPDETDPPGFVLVLEGAARAAAARIGAARIGAAPIGAAPIGDEAPRVAVRVVQAHGSGDDAIVALARELPGRRFVVTADRELRRRSVAAGAAVLGPGWLLGLLREH
;
A
#
# COMPACT_ATOMS: atom_id res chain seq x y z
N MET A 1 35.36 -12.98 -35.10
CA MET A 1 34.89 -13.08 -33.72
C MET A 1 33.93 -11.94 -33.44
N ARG A 2 32.68 -12.20 -33.43
CA ARG A 2 31.66 -11.21 -33.06
C ARG A 2 30.96 -11.71 -31.81
N SER A 3 31.21 -11.02 -30.70
CA SER A 3 30.59 -11.27 -29.41
C SER A 3 29.09 -11.01 -29.53
N ALA A 4 28.29 -12.03 -29.28
CA ALA A 4 26.86 -11.92 -29.13
C ALA A 4 26.57 -11.28 -27.77
N TYR A 5 26.27 -9.98 -27.77
CA TYR A 5 25.59 -9.35 -26.66
C TYR A 5 24.15 -9.85 -26.67
N GLY A 6 23.85 -10.71 -25.74
CA GLY A 6 22.49 -11.14 -25.48
C GLY A 6 21.63 -9.93 -25.15
N ALA A 7 20.68 -9.63 -26.02
CA ALA A 7 19.60 -8.73 -25.70
C ALA A 7 18.89 -9.29 -24.47
N LYS A 8 18.90 -8.55 -23.38
CA LYS A 8 17.97 -8.77 -22.28
C LYS A 8 16.58 -8.60 -22.87
N GLU A 9 15.86 -9.69 -22.94
CA GLU A 9 14.43 -9.67 -23.21
C GLU A 9 13.75 -8.89 -22.10
N ASN A 10 13.58 -7.59 -22.29
CA ASN A 10 12.71 -6.74 -21.50
C ASN A 10 11.29 -7.12 -21.86
N GLY A 11 10.74 -7.90 -21.00
CA GLY A 11 9.50 -8.07 -21.36
C GLY A 11 8.34 -8.36 -20.67
N ILE A 12 7.80 -8.79 -20.08
CA ILE A 12 6.43 -9.05 -19.61
C ILE A 12 6.15 -8.04 -18.49
N GLY A 13 5.22 -7.14 -18.75
CA GLY A 13 4.83 -6.03 -17.88
C GLY A 13 5.11 -6.24 -16.40
N GLN A 14 6.19 -5.66 -15.90
CA GLN A 14 6.43 -5.66 -14.47
C GLN A 14 5.39 -4.73 -13.86
N HIS A 15 4.47 -5.30 -13.11
CA HIS A 15 3.58 -4.50 -12.29
C HIS A 15 4.42 -3.70 -11.27
N PRO A 16 4.15 -2.40 -11.10
CA PRO A 16 4.83 -1.63 -10.07
C PRO A 16 4.62 -2.28 -8.69
N ALA A 17 5.57 -2.10 -7.81
CA ALA A 17 5.46 -2.60 -6.45
C ALA A 17 4.25 -1.99 -5.74
N THR A 18 3.63 -2.73 -4.84
CA THR A 18 2.50 -2.25 -4.05
C THR A 18 2.81 -2.31 -2.56
N ILE A 19 2.53 -1.21 -1.87
CA ILE A 19 2.67 -1.08 -0.41
C ILE A 19 1.28 -1.18 0.21
N VAL A 20 1.03 -2.25 0.96
CA VAL A 20 -0.17 -2.45 1.76
C VAL A 20 0.06 -1.90 3.15
N VAL A 21 -0.74 -0.94 3.57
CA VAL A 21 -0.57 -0.22 4.84
C VAL A 21 -1.60 -0.69 5.84
N ASP A 22 -1.13 -1.25 6.97
CA ASP A 22 -1.91 -1.49 8.17
C ASP A 22 -2.15 -0.15 8.87
N VAL A 23 -3.26 0.51 8.53
CA VAL A 23 -3.56 1.88 8.98
C VAL A 23 -3.68 1.95 10.50
N ALA A 24 -4.31 0.97 11.14
CA ALA A 24 -4.45 0.94 12.59
C ALA A 24 -3.09 0.88 13.28
N ASN A 25 -2.17 0.06 12.79
CA ASN A 25 -0.82 -0.10 13.33
C ASN A 25 0.04 1.15 13.11
N VAL A 26 -0.02 1.75 11.92
CA VAL A 26 0.72 2.99 11.61
C VAL A 26 0.22 4.15 12.47
N MET A 27 -1.11 4.34 12.60
CA MET A 27 -1.68 5.34 13.50
C MET A 27 -1.27 5.09 14.95
N GLY A 28 -1.34 3.84 15.40
CA GLY A 28 -0.96 3.42 16.75
C GLY A 28 0.50 3.69 17.10
N SER A 29 1.36 3.85 16.09
CA SER A 29 2.77 4.18 16.25
C SER A 29 3.03 5.68 16.42
N ARG A 30 1.99 6.53 16.38
CA ARG A 30 2.08 8.00 16.58
C ARG A 30 1.54 8.41 17.96
N PRO A 31 2.24 9.24 18.72
CA PRO A 31 1.74 9.78 19.99
C PRO A 31 0.90 11.06 19.76
N ASP A 32 -0.01 11.07 18.79
CA ASP A 32 -0.75 12.26 18.35
C ASP A 32 -2.23 12.27 18.78
N GLY A 33 -2.64 11.34 19.66
CA GLY A 33 -4.02 11.26 20.13
C GLY A 33 -5.00 10.65 19.13
N TRP A 34 -4.52 9.88 18.16
CA TRP A 34 -5.32 9.21 17.12
C TRP A 34 -6.55 8.45 17.63
N TRP A 35 -6.50 7.95 18.86
CA TRP A 35 -7.59 7.17 19.49
C TRP A 35 -8.84 8.01 19.77
N ARG A 36 -8.73 9.34 19.84
CA ARG A 36 -9.85 10.27 20.07
C ARG A 36 -10.68 10.50 18.81
N ASP A 37 -10.02 10.43 17.64
CA ASP A 37 -10.66 10.59 16.32
C ASP A 37 -9.95 9.69 15.30
N ARG A 38 -10.30 8.41 15.32
CA ARG A 38 -9.68 7.40 14.47
C ARG A 38 -9.97 7.65 12.97
N ALA A 39 -11.16 8.11 12.65
CA ALA A 39 -11.50 8.41 11.27
C ALA A 39 -10.71 9.61 10.74
N GLY A 40 -10.65 10.71 11.48
CA GLY A 40 -9.84 11.86 11.10
C GLY A 40 -8.34 11.56 11.06
N ALA A 41 -7.83 10.72 11.96
CA ALA A 41 -6.44 10.27 11.90
C ALA A 41 -6.15 9.46 10.63
N ALA A 42 -7.06 8.59 10.21
CA ALA A 42 -6.95 7.83 8.97
C ALA A 42 -7.02 8.74 7.73
N GLU A 43 -7.89 9.75 7.73
CA GLU A 43 -7.97 10.77 6.67
C GLU A 43 -6.66 11.56 6.55
N ARG A 44 -6.08 11.99 7.67
CA ARG A 44 -4.78 12.70 7.66
C ARG A 44 -3.64 11.80 7.14
N LEU A 45 -3.59 10.55 7.55
CA LEU A 45 -2.61 9.59 7.07
C LEU A 45 -2.77 9.35 5.56
N HIS A 46 -4.00 9.18 5.09
CA HIS A 46 -4.30 9.06 3.66
C HIS A 46 -3.81 10.28 2.88
N ALA A 47 -4.11 11.49 3.33
CA ALA A 47 -3.68 12.73 2.66
C ALA A 47 -2.15 12.82 2.54
N GLN A 48 -1.42 12.43 3.59
CA GLN A 48 0.04 12.41 3.58
C GLN A 48 0.59 11.37 2.59
N ILE A 49 0.01 10.15 2.58
CA ILE A 49 0.41 9.10 1.63
C ILE A 49 0.06 9.51 0.19
N ALA A 50 -1.08 10.17 -0.02
CA ALA A 50 -1.46 10.65 -1.34
C ALA A 50 -0.49 11.73 -1.86
N ALA A 51 -0.02 12.62 -1.01
CA ALA A 51 1.01 13.60 -1.35
C ALA A 51 2.34 12.93 -1.70
N LEU A 52 2.77 11.94 -0.90
CA LEU A 52 3.97 11.14 -1.18
C LEU A 52 3.85 10.40 -2.51
N ALA A 53 2.71 9.77 -2.78
CA ALA A 53 2.44 9.08 -4.03
C ALA A 53 2.46 10.04 -5.24
N ALA A 54 1.89 11.22 -5.08
CA ALA A 54 1.84 12.24 -6.13
C ALA A 54 3.24 12.79 -6.49
N SER A 55 4.21 12.69 -5.57
CA SER A 55 5.60 13.08 -5.87
C SER A 55 6.24 12.24 -6.98
N GLY A 56 5.72 11.03 -7.20
CA GLY A 56 6.17 10.13 -8.26
C GLY A 56 7.60 9.60 -8.07
N HIS A 57 8.18 9.73 -6.87
CA HIS A 57 9.54 9.25 -6.61
C HIS A 57 9.54 7.75 -6.26
N PRO A 58 10.53 6.98 -6.73
CA PRO A 58 10.76 5.65 -6.22
C PRO A 58 11.23 5.75 -4.76
N ILE A 59 10.54 5.06 -3.86
CA ILE A 59 10.80 5.10 -2.41
C ILE A 59 11.24 3.74 -1.84
N LEU A 60 11.19 2.71 -2.67
CA LEU A 60 11.60 1.36 -2.30
C LEU A 60 12.99 1.05 -2.81
N PRO A 61 13.82 0.34 -2.03
CA PRO A 61 15.10 -0.18 -2.52
C PRO A 61 14.90 -1.06 -3.77
N ASP A 62 15.80 -0.91 -4.74
CA ASP A 62 15.81 -1.70 -5.98
C ASP A 62 14.57 -1.56 -6.88
N GLU A 63 13.71 -0.58 -6.63
CA GLU A 63 12.61 -0.20 -7.50
C GLU A 63 12.90 1.11 -8.22
N THR A 64 12.62 1.16 -9.50
CA THR A 64 12.78 2.37 -10.34
C THR A 64 11.48 3.13 -10.51
N ASP A 65 10.36 2.44 -10.33
CA ASP A 65 9.03 3.02 -10.45
C ASP A 65 8.44 3.36 -9.08
N PRO A 66 7.62 4.43 -9.00
CA PRO A 66 6.92 4.74 -7.78
C PRO A 66 5.91 3.62 -7.45
N PRO A 67 5.83 3.18 -6.18
CA PRO A 67 4.91 2.12 -5.79
C PRO A 67 3.47 2.61 -5.70
N GLY A 68 2.53 1.71 -5.93
CA GLY A 68 1.14 1.92 -5.54
C GLY A 68 0.94 1.73 -4.03
N PHE A 69 -0.14 2.32 -3.48
CA PHE A 69 -0.51 2.16 -2.08
C PHE A 69 -1.89 1.57 -1.92
N VAL A 70 -2.06 0.67 -0.96
CA VAL A 70 -3.35 0.15 -0.51
C VAL A 70 -3.46 0.33 1.00
N LEU A 71 -4.36 1.20 1.44
CA LEU A 71 -4.61 1.48 2.86
C LEU A 71 -5.76 0.60 3.35
N VAL A 72 -5.51 -0.22 4.35
CA VAL A 72 -6.53 -1.09 4.94
C VAL A 72 -7.10 -0.43 6.20
N LEU A 73 -8.39 -0.12 6.16
CA LEU A 73 -9.15 0.48 7.27
C LEU A 73 -9.97 -0.59 7.98
N GLU A 74 -9.89 -0.60 9.31
CA GLU A 74 -10.71 -1.46 10.15
C GLU A 74 -11.39 -0.67 11.29
N GLY A 75 -12.34 -1.29 11.96
CA GLY A 75 -13.00 -0.73 13.13
C GLY A 75 -13.58 0.66 12.87
N ALA A 76 -13.41 1.59 13.81
CA ALA A 76 -13.90 2.96 13.71
C ALA A 76 -13.25 3.79 12.58
N ALA A 77 -12.04 3.43 12.14
CA ALA A 77 -11.36 4.10 11.02
C ALA A 77 -12.10 3.91 9.68
N ARG A 78 -12.94 2.88 9.55
CA ARG A 78 -13.75 2.64 8.33
C ARG A 78 -14.64 3.83 7.97
N ALA A 79 -15.05 4.64 8.93
CA ALA A 79 -15.85 5.84 8.67
C ALA A 79 -15.12 6.86 7.78
N ALA A 80 -13.78 6.86 7.75
CA ALA A 80 -13.00 7.71 6.85
C ALA A 80 -13.18 7.33 5.38
N ALA A 81 -13.49 6.08 5.09
CA ALA A 81 -13.54 5.56 3.72
C ALA A 81 -14.56 6.28 2.83
N ALA A 82 -15.70 6.66 3.36
CA ALA A 82 -16.74 7.39 2.62
C ALA A 82 -16.24 8.78 2.18
N ARG A 83 -15.41 9.44 3.00
CA ARG A 83 -14.84 10.77 2.72
C ARG A 83 -13.65 10.70 1.77
N ILE A 84 -12.92 9.60 1.79
CA ILE A 84 -11.76 9.36 0.93
C ILE A 84 -12.18 8.78 -0.44
N GLY A 85 -13.42 8.32 -0.59
CA GLY A 85 -13.87 7.65 -1.82
C GLY A 85 -13.35 6.22 -1.95
N ALA A 86 -13.41 5.47 -0.86
CA ALA A 86 -12.84 4.12 -0.78
C ALA A 86 -13.57 3.08 -1.64
N ALA A 87 -12.80 2.23 -2.31
CA ALA A 87 -13.30 1.00 -2.89
C ALA A 87 -13.54 -0.06 -1.80
N ARG A 88 -14.65 -0.78 -1.88
CA ARG A 88 -14.93 -1.93 -1.00
C ARG A 88 -14.23 -3.18 -1.53
N ILE A 89 -13.71 -4.02 -0.65
CA ILE A 89 -13.28 -5.36 -1.03
C ILE A 89 -14.49 -6.11 -1.58
N GLY A 90 -14.39 -6.63 -2.81
CA GLY A 90 -15.46 -7.35 -3.48
C GLY A 90 -16.26 -6.56 -4.52
N ALA A 91 -16.00 -5.25 -4.68
CA ALA A 91 -16.72 -4.41 -5.64
C ALA A 91 -16.01 -4.31 -7.03
N ALA A 92 -14.75 -4.68 -7.13
CA ALA A 92 -14.03 -4.80 -8.40
C ALA A 92 -12.92 -5.84 -8.28
N PRO A 93 -12.59 -6.59 -9.35
CA PRO A 93 -11.44 -7.49 -9.33
C PRO A 93 -10.19 -6.69 -9.05
N ILE A 94 -9.38 -7.19 -8.10
CA ILE A 94 -8.06 -6.66 -7.81
C ILE A 94 -7.24 -6.84 -9.08
N GLY A 95 -6.85 -5.74 -9.74
CA GLY A 95 -6.09 -5.79 -11.01
C GLY A 95 -6.80 -5.21 -12.22
N ALA A 96 -8.06 -4.77 -12.13
CA ALA A 96 -8.66 -3.96 -13.18
C ALA A 96 -8.04 -2.56 -13.15
N ALA A 97 -6.96 -2.37 -13.91
CA ALA A 97 -6.49 -1.05 -14.26
C ALA A 97 -7.60 -0.33 -15.05
N PRO A 98 -7.86 0.96 -14.82
CA PRO A 98 -8.69 1.73 -15.72
C PRO A 98 -8.04 1.69 -17.12
N ILE A 99 -8.79 1.22 -18.10
CA ILE A 99 -8.39 1.22 -19.48
C ILE A 99 -8.49 2.66 -19.98
N GLY A 100 -7.37 3.36 -20.02
CA GLY A 100 -7.28 4.72 -20.52
C GLY A 100 -5.91 5.32 -20.27
N ASP A 101 -5.39 6.02 -21.24
CA ASP A 101 -4.03 6.57 -21.31
C ASP A 101 -3.77 7.74 -20.31
N GLU A 102 -4.71 8.03 -19.41
CA GLU A 102 -4.66 9.10 -18.40
C GLU A 102 -4.91 8.62 -16.96
N ALA A 103 -4.60 7.37 -16.63
CA ALA A 103 -4.64 6.96 -15.23
C ALA A 103 -3.52 7.66 -14.45
N PRO A 104 -3.80 8.24 -13.26
CA PRO A 104 -2.75 8.82 -12.42
C PRO A 104 -1.70 7.74 -12.16
N ARG A 105 -0.44 8.05 -12.42
CA ARG A 105 0.70 7.11 -12.42
C ARG A 105 0.94 6.42 -11.08
N VAL A 106 0.30 6.89 -10.02
CA VAL A 106 0.38 6.27 -8.68
C VAL A 106 -0.99 6.28 -8.04
N ALA A 107 -1.58 5.10 -7.88
CA ALA A 107 -2.88 4.95 -7.26
C ALA A 107 -2.74 4.73 -5.74
N VAL A 108 -3.42 5.55 -4.94
CA VAL A 108 -3.69 5.27 -3.53
C VAL A 108 -5.11 4.71 -3.42
N ARG A 109 -5.20 3.43 -3.08
CA ARG A 109 -6.47 2.73 -2.89
C ARG A 109 -6.77 2.62 -1.40
N VAL A 110 -8.04 2.72 -1.05
CA VAL A 110 -8.51 2.49 0.31
C VAL A 110 -9.43 1.27 0.32
N VAL A 111 -9.19 0.39 1.25
CA VAL A 111 -9.92 -0.86 1.40
C VAL A 111 -10.49 -0.92 2.81
N GLN A 112 -11.79 -1.18 2.93
CA GLN A 112 -12.45 -1.43 4.21
C GLN A 112 -12.45 -2.92 4.52
N ALA A 113 -11.82 -3.30 5.63
CA ALA A 113 -11.93 -4.68 6.11
C ALA A 113 -13.31 -4.89 6.74
N HIS A 114 -14.05 -5.88 6.25
CA HIS A 114 -15.37 -6.26 6.82
C HIS A 114 -15.25 -7.09 8.09
N GLY A 115 -14.08 -7.69 8.32
CA GLY A 115 -13.73 -8.46 9.50
C GLY A 115 -12.40 -7.97 10.08
N SER A 116 -11.47 -8.88 10.31
CA SER A 116 -10.11 -8.57 10.73
C SER A 116 -9.34 -7.82 9.64
N GLY A 117 -8.72 -6.70 10.00
CA GLY A 117 -7.81 -5.99 9.13
C GLY A 117 -6.62 -6.85 8.70
N ASP A 118 -6.11 -7.68 9.60
CA ASP A 118 -5.01 -8.60 9.35
C ASP A 118 -5.36 -9.60 8.24
N ASP A 119 -6.56 -10.18 8.26
CA ASP A 119 -6.99 -11.13 7.23
C ASP A 119 -7.12 -10.46 5.86
N ALA A 120 -7.62 -9.23 5.83
CA ALA A 120 -7.69 -8.44 4.60
C ALA A 120 -6.29 -8.13 4.05
N ILE A 121 -5.33 -7.77 4.90
CA ILE A 121 -3.95 -7.50 4.52
C ILE A 121 -3.28 -8.75 3.96
N VAL A 122 -3.45 -9.89 4.61
CA VAL A 122 -2.88 -11.17 4.15
C VAL A 122 -3.48 -11.61 2.82
N ALA A 123 -4.80 -11.40 2.61
CA ALA A 123 -5.45 -11.67 1.34
C ALA A 123 -4.86 -10.80 0.22
N LEU A 124 -4.74 -9.50 0.45
CA LEU A 124 -4.10 -8.57 -0.49
C LEU A 124 -2.64 -8.98 -0.79
N ALA A 125 -1.88 -9.38 0.23
CA ALA A 125 -0.51 -9.86 0.05
C ALA A 125 -0.40 -11.09 -0.84
N ARG A 126 -1.44 -11.93 -0.89
CA ARG A 126 -1.49 -13.12 -1.79
C ARG A 126 -1.94 -12.77 -3.20
N GLU A 127 -2.89 -11.86 -3.34
CA GLU A 127 -3.64 -11.65 -4.58
C GLU A 127 -3.06 -10.54 -5.46
N LEU A 128 -2.40 -9.53 -4.86
CA LEU A 128 -1.83 -8.43 -5.63
C LEU A 128 -0.67 -8.90 -6.52
N PRO A 129 -0.62 -8.45 -7.77
CA PRO A 129 0.47 -8.77 -8.67
C PRO A 129 1.76 -8.01 -8.30
N GLY A 130 2.89 -8.46 -8.82
CA GLY A 130 4.19 -7.84 -8.65
C GLY A 130 4.77 -7.99 -7.24
N ARG A 131 5.72 -7.14 -6.87
CA ARG A 131 6.31 -7.11 -5.53
C ARG A 131 5.35 -6.44 -4.54
N ARG A 132 5.16 -7.04 -3.38
CA ARG A 132 4.27 -6.57 -2.33
C ARG A 132 5.04 -6.31 -1.06
N PHE A 133 4.73 -5.20 -0.41
CA PHE A 133 5.27 -4.80 0.87
C PHE A 133 4.12 -4.55 1.84
N VAL A 134 4.23 -5.03 3.06
CA VAL A 134 3.24 -4.79 4.12
C VAL A 134 3.88 -3.94 5.20
N VAL A 135 3.26 -2.82 5.53
CA VAL A 135 3.71 -1.91 6.59
C VAL A 135 2.97 -2.22 7.88
N THR A 136 3.64 -2.87 8.81
CA THR A 136 3.11 -3.20 10.14
C THR A 136 4.23 -3.51 11.13
N ALA A 137 4.01 -3.29 12.43
CA ALA A 137 4.87 -3.75 13.51
C ALA A 137 4.33 -5.03 14.19
N ASP A 138 3.10 -5.44 13.90
CA ASP A 138 2.50 -6.64 14.47
C ASP A 138 3.27 -7.90 14.04
N ARG A 139 3.75 -8.67 15.02
CA ARG A 139 4.62 -9.83 14.77
C ARG A 139 3.90 -10.95 14.02
N GLU A 140 2.65 -11.22 14.37
CA GLU A 140 1.88 -12.28 13.74
C GLU A 140 1.51 -11.91 12.31
N LEU A 141 1.07 -10.66 12.09
CA LEU A 141 0.78 -10.16 10.76
C LEU A 141 2.03 -10.15 9.87
N ARG A 142 3.19 -9.77 10.42
CA ARG A 142 4.48 -9.85 9.71
C ARG A 142 4.78 -11.27 9.23
N ARG A 143 4.66 -12.26 10.13
CA ARG A 143 4.89 -13.67 9.82
C ARG A 143 3.93 -14.16 8.73
N ARG A 144 2.64 -13.85 8.84
CA ARG A 144 1.60 -14.22 7.87
C ARG A 144 1.84 -13.55 6.50
N SER A 145 2.25 -12.29 6.48
CA SER A 145 2.54 -11.54 5.26
C SER A 145 3.73 -12.11 4.51
N VAL A 146 4.81 -12.48 5.21
CA VAL A 146 5.96 -13.15 4.61
C VAL A 146 5.56 -14.52 4.03
N ALA A 147 4.75 -15.30 4.75
CA ALA A 147 4.23 -16.57 4.25
C ALA A 147 3.33 -16.40 3.02
N ALA A 148 2.70 -15.23 2.85
CA ALA A 148 1.92 -14.86 1.68
C ALA A 148 2.77 -14.31 0.51
N GLY A 149 4.11 -14.24 0.66
CA GLY A 149 5.04 -13.79 -0.37
C GLY A 149 5.29 -12.27 -0.40
N ALA A 150 4.92 -11.53 0.65
CA ALA A 150 5.21 -10.11 0.78
C ALA A 150 6.49 -9.87 1.60
N ALA A 151 7.19 -8.78 1.30
CA ALA A 151 8.19 -8.22 2.21
C ALA A 151 7.50 -7.37 3.28
N VAL A 152 8.17 -7.13 4.41
CA VAL A 152 7.58 -6.38 5.53
C VAL A 152 8.44 -5.19 5.91
N LEU A 153 7.80 -4.04 6.06
CA LEU A 153 8.39 -2.78 6.49
C LEU A 153 7.76 -2.35 7.83
N GLY A 154 8.52 -1.63 8.65
CA GLY A 154 7.99 -1.10 9.90
C GLY A 154 7.25 0.23 9.70
N PRO A 155 6.31 0.59 10.61
CA PRO A 155 5.63 1.89 10.56
C PRO A 155 6.60 3.07 10.60
N GLY A 156 7.71 2.96 11.33
CA GLY A 156 8.74 4.00 11.42
C GLY A 156 9.37 4.36 10.08
N TRP A 157 9.53 3.38 9.19
CA TRP A 157 10.00 3.63 7.84
C TRP A 157 9.04 4.55 7.07
N LEU A 158 7.75 4.20 7.04
CA LEU A 158 6.74 5.01 6.36
C LEU A 158 6.63 6.41 6.99
N LEU A 159 6.56 6.48 8.32
CA LEU A 159 6.47 7.75 9.04
C LEU A 159 7.70 8.65 8.84
N GLY A 160 8.87 8.06 8.62
CA GLY A 160 10.08 8.78 8.20
C GLY A 160 9.88 9.48 6.87
N LEU A 161 9.45 8.75 5.85
CA LEU A 161 9.17 9.30 4.52
C LEU A 161 8.11 10.42 4.55
N LEU A 162 7.04 10.25 5.33
CA LEU A 162 5.97 11.25 5.44
C LEU A 162 6.39 12.53 6.16
N ARG A 163 7.52 12.56 6.86
CA ARG A 163 8.08 13.78 7.48
C ARG A 163 8.99 14.54 6.55
N GLU A 164 9.54 13.90 5.54
CA GLU A 164 10.49 14.48 4.58
C GLU A 164 9.79 15.12 3.38
N HIS A 165 8.49 14.87 3.22
CA HIS A 165 7.64 15.35 2.13
C HIS A 165 6.47 16.15 2.65
#